data_36e59efd1102b831ea6a72c62f6ff4f5
#
_entry.id   36e59efd1102b831ea6a72c62f6ff4f5
#
_cell.length_a   1.000
_cell.length_b   1.000
_cell.length_c   1.000
_cell.angle_alpha   90.00
_cell.angle_beta   90.00
_cell.angle_gamma   90.00
#
_symmetry.space_group_name_H-M   'P 1'
#
loop_
_entity.id
_entity.type
_entity.pdbx_description
1 polymer ?
#
loop_
_entity_poly.entity_id
_entity_poly.type
_entity_poly.pdbx_seq_one_letter_code
_entity_poly.pdbx_strand_id
1 'polypeptide(L)'
;MANVLRTVYTNFASGELNPLLNARTDASAYFNGAKKLRNWYLLDEGGLMRRPGTSYKATLPGSSRIIPFIFSNDEMAIFALSNNRLDVFDSAGASVQSNITSNCNWTTAQLFELNYAQFGDTVFIVHRNNPIVKIVRASASSFSVSLFAFEEDDTVTVGGINKTTQPFFKYADSAITVTPAATSGTGITLTASADTFVSGHNGTYLTIAGKQVKITGFTSATQVTITILETLASTSAEADFAEQLISSVRGFPQAVSFHDNRLWFAGARDKPSAVVASQIGGYFNFDLGTGLANEGINVSITGDTVNE
;
A
#
# COMPACT_ATOMS: atom_id res chain seq x y z
N MET A 1 49.39 -44.05 -26.79
CA MET A 1 48.01 -43.56 -26.69
C MET A 1 47.86 -42.85 -25.32
N ALA A 2 47.57 -41.58 -25.32
CA ALA A 2 47.37 -40.87 -24.03
C ALA A 2 46.09 -41.38 -23.38
N ASN A 3 46.19 -41.84 -22.14
CA ASN A 3 45.05 -42.26 -21.33
C ASN A 3 44.28 -41.00 -20.91
N VAL A 4 43.19 -40.70 -21.59
CA VAL A 4 42.29 -39.58 -21.18
C VAL A 4 41.52 -40.03 -19.96
N LEU A 5 41.88 -39.51 -18.81
CA LEU A 5 41.10 -39.65 -17.57
C LEU A 5 39.76 -38.93 -17.78
N ARG A 6 38.66 -39.70 -17.86
CA ARG A 6 37.31 -39.16 -17.91
C ARG A 6 36.75 -39.10 -16.49
N THR A 7 36.55 -37.90 -15.98
CA THR A 7 35.84 -37.68 -14.74
C THR A 7 34.33 -37.84 -14.97
N VAL A 8 33.67 -38.71 -14.25
CA VAL A 8 32.23 -38.87 -14.34
C VAL A 8 31.57 -38.07 -13.26
N TYR A 9 30.73 -37.12 -13.65
CA TYR A 9 29.87 -36.39 -12.73
C TYR A 9 28.55 -37.14 -12.57
N THR A 10 28.22 -37.54 -11.35
CA THR A 10 27.05 -38.37 -11.07
C THR A 10 25.84 -37.57 -10.58
N ASN A 11 26.05 -36.35 -10.10
CA ASN A 11 24.97 -35.45 -9.68
C ASN A 11 25.41 -33.98 -9.75
N PHE A 12 24.43 -33.07 -9.64
CA PHE A 12 24.63 -31.63 -9.63
C PHE A 12 23.92 -30.97 -8.43
N ALA A 13 23.77 -31.70 -7.31
CA ALA A 13 23.01 -31.28 -6.15
C ALA A 13 23.43 -29.91 -5.57
N SER A 14 24.69 -29.49 -5.81
CA SER A 14 25.17 -28.17 -5.37
C SER A 14 24.83 -27.02 -6.35
N GLY A 15 24.20 -27.32 -7.49
CA GLY A 15 23.77 -26.31 -8.45
C GLY A 15 24.91 -25.56 -9.14
N GLU A 16 24.69 -24.29 -9.48
CA GLU A 16 25.72 -23.41 -10.04
C GLU A 16 26.61 -22.85 -8.92
N LEU A 17 27.90 -23.14 -9.03
CA LEU A 17 28.89 -22.75 -8.02
C LEU A 17 29.25 -21.26 -8.15
N ASN A 18 29.40 -20.60 -7.01
CA ASN A 18 29.96 -19.27 -6.96
C ASN A 18 31.40 -19.25 -7.53
N PRO A 19 31.79 -18.28 -8.37
CA PRO A 19 33.13 -18.17 -8.92
C PRO A 19 34.25 -18.20 -7.89
N LEU A 20 33.99 -17.80 -6.64
CA LEU A 20 34.97 -17.88 -5.54
C LEU A 20 35.28 -19.32 -5.09
N LEU A 21 34.44 -20.28 -5.49
CA LEU A 21 34.66 -21.71 -5.23
C LEU A 21 35.43 -22.40 -6.38
N ASN A 22 35.81 -21.66 -7.42
CA ASN A 22 36.60 -22.23 -8.49
C ASN A 22 37.94 -22.76 -7.95
N ALA A 23 38.27 -24.01 -8.33
CA ALA A 23 39.45 -24.73 -7.86
C ALA A 23 39.47 -25.11 -6.35
N ARG A 24 38.40 -24.89 -5.60
CA ARG A 24 38.27 -25.34 -4.21
C ARG A 24 37.90 -26.84 -4.18
N THR A 25 38.84 -27.68 -4.54
CA THR A 25 38.66 -29.16 -4.55
C THR A 25 38.55 -29.77 -3.15
N ASP A 26 38.83 -29.00 -2.12
CA ASP A 26 38.59 -29.34 -0.70
C ASP A 26 37.12 -29.25 -0.29
N ALA A 27 36.30 -28.51 -1.03
CA ALA A 27 34.88 -28.37 -0.76
C ALA A 27 34.09 -29.50 -1.44
N SER A 28 33.26 -30.23 -0.68
CA SER A 28 32.42 -31.32 -1.21
C SER A 28 31.44 -30.82 -2.31
N ALA A 29 30.96 -29.58 -2.20
CA ALA A 29 30.10 -28.94 -3.18
C ALA A 29 30.78 -28.79 -4.57
N TYR A 30 32.11 -28.76 -4.63
CA TYR A 30 32.86 -28.58 -5.87
C TYR A 30 32.61 -29.72 -6.88
N PHE A 31 32.57 -30.96 -6.40
CA PHE A 31 32.39 -32.15 -7.26
C PHE A 31 30.93 -32.41 -7.63
N ASN A 32 29.98 -31.81 -6.88
CA ASN A 32 28.54 -31.96 -7.09
C ASN A 32 27.91 -30.69 -7.65
N GLY A 33 28.73 -29.78 -8.16
CA GLY A 33 28.27 -28.52 -8.73
C GLY A 33 28.69 -28.34 -10.18
N ALA A 34 28.12 -27.32 -10.80
CA ALA A 34 28.48 -26.92 -12.16
C ALA A 34 29.00 -25.49 -12.20
N LYS A 35 29.92 -25.21 -13.09
CA LYS A 35 30.41 -23.84 -13.33
C LYS A 35 29.31 -22.91 -13.83
N LYS A 36 28.31 -23.44 -14.56
CA LYS A 36 27.21 -22.71 -15.16
C LYS A 36 26.02 -23.60 -15.44
N LEU A 37 24.85 -23.25 -14.92
CA LEU A 37 23.58 -23.94 -15.13
C LEU A 37 22.53 -22.97 -15.63
N ARG A 38 22.47 -22.74 -16.95
CA ARG A 38 21.44 -21.89 -17.55
C ARG A 38 20.39 -22.70 -18.28
N ASN A 39 19.11 -22.44 -18.01
CA ASN A 39 17.98 -23.15 -18.59
C ASN A 39 17.89 -24.64 -18.21
N TRP A 40 18.38 -24.99 -17.00
CA TRP A 40 18.26 -26.30 -16.41
C TRP A 40 17.59 -26.22 -15.07
N TYR A 41 16.74 -27.19 -14.77
CA TYR A 41 16.22 -27.43 -13.43
C TYR A 41 17.05 -28.50 -12.76
N LEU A 42 17.40 -28.23 -11.52
CA LEU A 42 17.98 -29.23 -10.64
C LEU A 42 16.85 -30.05 -10.03
N LEU A 43 16.94 -31.36 -10.14
CA LEU A 43 16.03 -32.30 -9.48
C LEU A 43 16.56 -32.63 -8.09
N ASP A 44 15.66 -32.98 -7.16
CA ASP A 44 16.01 -33.28 -5.76
C ASP A 44 17.01 -34.44 -5.65
N GLU A 45 16.99 -35.36 -6.60
CA GLU A 45 17.92 -36.51 -6.69
C GLU A 45 19.30 -36.07 -7.28
N GLY A 46 19.51 -34.80 -7.56
CA GLY A 46 20.75 -34.28 -8.11
C GLY A 46 20.88 -34.37 -9.64
N GLY A 47 19.86 -34.88 -10.33
CA GLY A 47 19.78 -34.89 -11.79
C GLY A 47 19.50 -33.48 -12.36
N LEU A 48 19.71 -33.31 -13.65
CA LEU A 48 19.39 -32.08 -14.38
C LEU A 48 18.32 -32.35 -15.43
N MET A 49 17.28 -31.51 -15.42
CA MET A 49 16.25 -31.51 -16.46
C MET A 49 16.29 -30.19 -17.22
N ARG A 50 16.20 -30.25 -18.54
CA ARG A 50 16.13 -29.06 -19.37
C ARG A 50 14.83 -28.30 -19.06
N ARG A 51 14.93 -26.97 -18.90
CA ARG A 51 13.76 -26.12 -18.77
C ARG A 51 12.81 -26.33 -19.96
N PRO A 52 11.51 -26.52 -19.71
CA PRO A 52 10.52 -26.58 -20.79
C PRO A 52 10.51 -25.27 -21.59
N GLY A 53 10.00 -25.32 -22.80
CA GLY A 53 9.81 -24.15 -23.64
C GLY A 53 8.82 -23.16 -23.01
N THR A 54 8.83 -21.92 -23.50
CA THR A 54 7.85 -20.92 -23.15
C THR A 54 6.76 -20.87 -24.22
N SER A 55 5.52 -20.66 -23.80
CA SER A 55 4.38 -20.43 -24.67
C SER A 55 3.99 -18.96 -24.63
N TYR A 56 3.85 -18.33 -25.78
CA TYR A 56 3.31 -16.97 -25.87
C TYR A 56 1.85 -16.97 -25.42
N LYS A 57 1.44 -16.01 -24.61
CA LYS A 57 0.08 -15.87 -24.10
C LYS A 57 -0.59 -14.58 -24.56
N ALA A 58 0.06 -13.44 -24.35
CA ALA A 58 -0.52 -12.14 -24.68
C ALA A 58 0.57 -11.08 -24.89
N THR A 59 0.24 -10.04 -25.64
CA THR A 59 1.03 -8.81 -25.72
C THR A 59 0.43 -7.78 -24.77
N LEU A 60 1.26 -7.20 -23.91
CA LEU A 60 0.91 -6.10 -23.04
C LEU A 60 1.24 -4.75 -23.71
N PRO A 61 0.53 -3.65 -23.37
CA PRO A 61 0.66 -2.36 -24.06
C PRO A 61 2.01 -1.65 -23.84
N GLY A 62 2.90 -2.20 -23.03
CA GLY A 62 4.21 -1.63 -22.73
C GLY A 62 4.87 -2.31 -21.54
N SER A 63 5.81 -1.63 -20.90
CA SER A 63 6.39 -2.10 -19.64
C SER A 63 5.31 -2.37 -18.62
N SER A 64 5.34 -3.56 -18.03
CA SER A 64 4.30 -4.02 -17.13
C SER A 64 4.91 -4.76 -15.95
N ARG A 65 4.25 -4.66 -14.79
CA ARG A 65 4.51 -5.47 -13.62
C ARG A 65 3.44 -6.54 -13.48
N ILE A 66 3.86 -7.77 -13.32
CA ILE A 66 2.97 -8.92 -13.13
C ILE A 66 2.93 -9.26 -11.64
N ILE A 67 1.75 -9.39 -11.08
CA ILE A 67 1.52 -9.85 -9.71
C ILE A 67 0.51 -10.99 -9.71
N PRO A 68 0.72 -12.03 -8.87
CA PRO A 68 -0.24 -13.11 -8.72
C PRO A 68 -1.43 -12.66 -7.87
N PHE A 69 -2.60 -13.20 -8.19
CA PHE A 69 -3.78 -13.18 -7.34
C PHE A 69 -4.20 -14.65 -7.10
N ILE A 70 -4.18 -15.08 -5.85
CA ILE A 70 -4.46 -16.47 -5.48
C ILE A 70 -5.69 -16.47 -4.57
N PHE A 71 -6.81 -16.94 -5.08
CA PHE A 71 -8.05 -17.07 -4.31
C PHE A 71 -8.15 -18.44 -3.64
N SER A 72 -7.84 -19.50 -4.40
CA SER A 72 -7.80 -20.88 -3.92
C SER A 72 -6.73 -21.67 -4.70
N ASN A 73 -6.58 -22.95 -4.39
CA ASN A 73 -5.66 -23.82 -5.14
C ASN A 73 -6.06 -23.97 -6.62
N ASP A 74 -7.34 -23.86 -6.93
CA ASP A 74 -7.89 -24.05 -8.27
C ASP A 74 -8.19 -22.73 -9.00
N GLU A 75 -8.28 -21.62 -8.26
CA GLU A 75 -8.61 -20.31 -8.80
C GLU A 75 -7.50 -19.31 -8.54
N MET A 76 -6.77 -19.03 -9.59
CA MET A 76 -5.69 -18.05 -9.62
C MET A 76 -5.89 -17.11 -10.80
N ALA A 77 -5.50 -15.86 -10.63
CA ALA A 77 -5.42 -14.88 -11.69
C ALA A 77 -4.05 -14.22 -11.70
N ILE A 78 -3.71 -13.63 -12.83
CA ILE A 78 -2.47 -12.87 -13.02
C ILE A 78 -2.89 -11.44 -13.33
N PHE A 79 -2.48 -10.50 -12.51
CA PHE A 79 -2.67 -9.08 -12.75
C PHE A 79 -1.46 -8.52 -13.46
N ALA A 80 -1.65 -7.96 -14.65
CA ALA A 80 -0.64 -7.22 -15.39
C ALA A 80 -0.92 -5.71 -15.26
N LEU A 81 -0.10 -5.05 -14.44
CA LEU A 81 -0.16 -3.61 -14.21
C LEU A 81 0.68 -2.92 -15.26
N SER A 82 0.07 -2.08 -16.08
CA SER A 82 0.72 -1.22 -17.07
C SER A 82 0.42 0.25 -16.75
N ASN A 83 0.94 1.19 -17.51
CA ASN A 83 0.67 2.61 -17.30
C ASN A 83 -0.85 2.92 -17.24
N ASN A 84 -1.34 3.35 -16.08
CA ASN A 84 -2.76 3.65 -15.81
C ASN A 84 -3.73 2.53 -16.25
N ARG A 85 -3.31 1.27 -16.16
CA ARG A 85 -4.09 0.14 -16.68
C ARG A 85 -3.81 -1.14 -15.91
N LEU A 86 -4.87 -1.93 -15.74
CA LEU A 86 -4.85 -3.30 -15.25
C LEU A 86 -5.43 -4.23 -16.33
N ASP A 87 -4.73 -5.32 -16.61
CA ASP A 87 -5.23 -6.47 -17.38
C ASP A 87 -5.20 -7.70 -16.48
N VAL A 88 -6.22 -8.53 -16.57
CA VAL A 88 -6.37 -9.74 -15.76
C VAL A 88 -6.38 -10.95 -16.67
N PHE A 89 -5.55 -11.93 -16.34
CA PHE A 89 -5.43 -13.21 -17.02
C PHE A 89 -5.72 -14.36 -16.05
N ASP A 90 -6.22 -15.46 -16.54
CA ASP A 90 -6.33 -16.70 -15.76
C ASP A 90 -4.98 -17.42 -15.62
N SER A 91 -4.97 -18.53 -14.88
CA SER A 91 -3.78 -19.36 -14.67
C SER A 91 -3.23 -19.97 -15.98
N ALA A 92 -4.07 -20.15 -17.01
CA ALA A 92 -3.67 -20.63 -18.33
C ALA A 92 -3.14 -19.48 -19.23
N GLY A 93 -3.25 -18.22 -18.78
CA GLY A 93 -2.86 -17.02 -19.51
C GLY A 93 -3.89 -16.56 -20.55
N ALA A 94 -5.14 -17.02 -20.46
CA ALA A 94 -6.22 -16.44 -21.24
C ALA A 94 -6.70 -15.12 -20.61
N SER A 95 -7.07 -14.15 -21.46
CA SER A 95 -7.56 -12.86 -20.95
C SER A 95 -8.94 -13.02 -20.31
N VAL A 96 -9.01 -12.66 -19.02
CA VAL A 96 -10.26 -12.64 -18.25
C VAL A 96 -10.92 -11.27 -18.37
N GLN A 97 -10.16 -10.21 -18.15
CA GLN A 97 -10.62 -8.84 -18.24
C GLN A 97 -9.46 -7.95 -18.67
N SER A 98 -9.69 -7.05 -19.61
CA SER A 98 -8.61 -6.24 -20.16
C SER A 98 -8.98 -4.76 -20.18
N ASN A 99 -7.94 -3.91 -20.21
CA ASN A 99 -8.08 -2.46 -20.33
C ASN A 99 -8.93 -1.81 -19.22
N ILE A 100 -8.74 -2.26 -17.98
CA ILE A 100 -9.33 -1.59 -16.81
C ILE A 100 -8.47 -0.37 -16.54
N THR A 101 -9.01 0.84 -16.74
CA THR A 101 -8.30 2.11 -16.56
C THR A 101 -8.84 2.93 -15.39
N SER A 102 -10.06 2.66 -14.95
CA SER A 102 -10.67 3.36 -13.82
C SER A 102 -9.90 3.12 -12.54
N ASN A 103 -9.53 4.18 -11.84
CA ASN A 103 -8.78 4.18 -10.59
C ASN A 103 -7.37 3.54 -10.66
N CYS A 104 -6.86 3.24 -11.87
CA CYS A 104 -5.48 2.78 -12.05
C CYS A 104 -4.54 3.99 -12.10
N ASN A 105 -4.12 4.48 -10.94
CA ASN A 105 -3.45 5.80 -10.79
C ASN A 105 -1.91 5.72 -10.84
N TRP A 106 -1.34 4.64 -11.32
CA TRP A 106 0.12 4.43 -11.38
C TRP A 106 0.68 4.66 -12.77
N THR A 107 1.85 5.25 -12.84
CA THR A 107 2.62 5.44 -14.08
C THR A 107 3.61 4.29 -14.30
N THR A 108 4.16 4.18 -15.52
CA THR A 108 5.21 3.20 -15.84
C THR A 108 6.41 3.28 -14.88
N ALA A 109 6.83 4.48 -14.49
CA ALA A 109 7.96 4.66 -13.57
C ALA A 109 7.67 4.12 -12.17
N GLN A 110 6.42 4.16 -11.73
CA GLN A 110 5.99 3.73 -10.40
C GLN A 110 5.70 2.23 -10.29
N LEU A 111 5.60 1.50 -11.40
CA LEU A 111 5.16 0.10 -11.40
C LEU A 111 5.92 -0.79 -10.42
N PHE A 112 7.23 -0.62 -10.31
CA PHE A 112 8.08 -1.43 -9.43
C PHE A 112 8.18 -0.87 -8.00
N GLU A 113 7.70 0.34 -7.77
CA GLU A 113 7.60 0.97 -6.46
C GLU A 113 6.27 0.64 -5.75
N LEU A 114 5.27 0.15 -6.50
CA LEU A 114 3.99 -0.26 -5.94
C LEU A 114 4.20 -1.37 -4.90
N ASN A 115 3.55 -1.27 -3.76
CA ASN A 115 3.40 -2.38 -2.83
C ASN A 115 1.96 -2.89 -2.85
N TYR A 116 1.78 -4.16 -2.55
CA TYR A 116 0.45 -4.75 -2.50
C TYR A 116 0.32 -5.81 -1.42
N ALA A 117 -0.88 -5.98 -0.93
CA ALA A 117 -1.26 -7.08 -0.05
C ALA A 117 -2.62 -7.62 -0.46
N GLN A 118 -2.78 -8.93 -0.38
CA GLN A 118 -4.02 -9.63 -0.67
C GLN A 118 -4.59 -10.25 0.61
N PHE A 119 -5.90 -10.13 0.75
CA PHE A 119 -6.67 -10.88 1.74
C PHE A 119 -7.97 -11.36 1.10
N GLY A 120 -8.14 -12.68 1.02
CA GLY A 120 -9.30 -13.29 0.36
C GLY A 120 -9.47 -12.77 -1.07
N ASP A 121 -10.64 -12.23 -1.36
CA ASP A 121 -11.04 -11.69 -2.67
C ASP A 121 -10.49 -10.28 -2.97
N THR A 122 -9.75 -9.66 -2.05
CA THR A 122 -9.37 -8.26 -2.16
C THR A 122 -7.86 -8.09 -2.18
N VAL A 123 -7.37 -7.26 -3.11
CA VAL A 123 -5.98 -6.78 -3.16
C VAL A 123 -5.96 -5.27 -2.95
N PHE A 124 -5.10 -4.82 -2.05
CA PHE A 124 -4.77 -3.40 -1.90
C PHE A 124 -3.43 -3.12 -2.57
N ILE A 125 -3.39 -2.06 -3.38
CA ILE A 125 -2.16 -1.56 -4.01
C ILE A 125 -1.90 -0.17 -3.47
N VAL A 126 -0.68 0.07 -3.00
CA VAL A 126 -0.26 1.33 -2.39
C VAL A 126 0.99 1.89 -3.06
N HIS A 127 1.06 3.21 -3.08
CA HIS A 127 2.22 3.99 -3.49
C HIS A 127 2.15 5.37 -2.82
N ARG A 128 3.29 5.89 -2.32
CA ARG A 128 3.33 7.13 -1.52
C ARG A 128 2.69 8.37 -2.16
N ASN A 129 2.59 8.41 -3.49
CA ASN A 129 2.06 9.56 -4.24
C ASN A 129 0.68 9.32 -4.84
N ASN A 130 0.12 8.11 -4.73
CA ASN A 130 -1.14 7.75 -5.39
C ASN A 130 -2.16 7.28 -4.36
N PRO A 131 -3.46 7.60 -4.55
CA PRO A 131 -4.52 7.02 -3.74
C PRO A 131 -4.44 5.51 -3.69
N ILE A 132 -4.77 4.94 -2.53
CA ILE A 132 -4.78 3.50 -2.31
C ILE A 132 -5.84 2.87 -3.21
N VAL A 133 -5.44 1.90 -4.01
CA VAL A 133 -6.34 1.17 -4.92
C VAL A 133 -6.77 -0.14 -4.29
N LYS A 134 -8.06 -0.42 -4.37
CA LYS A 134 -8.68 -1.67 -3.95
C LYS A 134 -9.21 -2.41 -5.17
N ILE A 135 -8.70 -3.62 -5.40
CA ILE A 135 -9.17 -4.54 -6.44
C ILE A 135 -9.94 -5.66 -5.74
N VAL A 136 -11.18 -5.86 -6.13
CA VAL A 136 -12.04 -6.91 -5.56
C VAL A 136 -12.47 -7.86 -6.66
N ARG A 137 -12.29 -9.15 -6.40
CA ARG A 137 -12.83 -10.23 -7.24
C ARG A 137 -14.32 -10.43 -6.92
N ALA A 138 -15.17 -10.19 -7.88
CA ALA A 138 -16.61 -10.49 -7.78
C ALA A 138 -16.94 -11.92 -8.24
N SER A 139 -16.16 -12.45 -9.20
CA SER A 139 -16.25 -13.83 -9.69
C SER A 139 -14.95 -14.23 -10.39
N ALA A 140 -14.82 -15.48 -10.84
CA ALA A 140 -13.67 -15.93 -11.62
C ALA A 140 -13.40 -15.09 -12.89
N SER A 141 -14.42 -14.41 -13.41
CA SER A 141 -14.34 -13.60 -14.63
C SER A 141 -14.56 -12.10 -14.42
N SER A 142 -14.70 -11.63 -13.18
CA SER A 142 -15.05 -10.23 -12.91
C SER A 142 -14.26 -9.66 -11.73
N PHE A 143 -13.54 -8.58 -12.00
CA PHE A 143 -12.76 -7.80 -11.02
C PHE A 143 -13.20 -6.35 -11.09
N SER A 144 -13.38 -5.72 -9.94
CA SER A 144 -13.69 -4.30 -9.81
C SER A 144 -12.51 -3.55 -9.20
N VAL A 145 -12.25 -2.34 -9.71
CA VAL A 145 -11.18 -1.46 -9.21
C VAL A 145 -11.81 -0.20 -8.64
N SER A 146 -11.57 0.06 -7.38
CA SER A 146 -12.06 1.23 -6.65
C SER A 146 -10.94 1.85 -5.82
N LEU A 147 -11.13 3.08 -5.37
CA LEU A 147 -10.26 3.66 -4.35
C LEU A 147 -10.64 3.11 -2.97
N PHE A 148 -9.64 3.02 -2.10
CA PHE A 148 -9.86 2.75 -0.69
C PHE A 148 -10.62 3.92 -0.05
N ALA A 149 -11.61 3.62 0.76
CA ALA A 149 -12.30 4.58 1.59
C ALA A 149 -12.33 4.06 3.03
N PHE A 150 -12.09 4.95 3.99
CA PHE A 150 -12.29 4.64 5.39
C PHE A 150 -13.78 4.44 5.67
N GLU A 151 -14.09 3.66 6.68
CA GLU A 151 -15.46 3.48 7.16
C GLU A 151 -16.01 4.83 7.64
N GLU A 152 -17.27 5.08 7.31
CA GLU A 152 -18.00 6.27 7.74
C GLU A 152 -18.91 5.92 8.92
N ASP A 153 -18.92 6.80 9.91
CA ASP A 153 -19.87 6.75 11.02
C ASP A 153 -21.10 7.61 10.65
N ASP A 154 -22.11 6.97 10.14
CA ASP A 154 -23.36 7.59 9.68
C ASP A 154 -24.26 8.07 10.84
N THR A 155 -23.93 7.70 12.09
CA THR A 155 -24.60 8.23 13.29
C THR A 155 -24.22 9.67 13.57
N VAL A 156 -23.10 10.15 13.01
CA VAL A 156 -22.60 11.52 13.12
C VAL A 156 -22.57 12.17 11.74
N THR A 157 -23.69 12.79 11.36
CA THR A 157 -23.86 13.44 10.05
C THR A 157 -24.22 14.90 10.22
N VAL A 158 -23.47 15.80 9.56
CA VAL A 158 -23.75 17.24 9.51
C VAL A 158 -23.67 17.75 8.07
N GLY A 159 -24.74 18.37 7.59
CA GLY A 159 -24.78 18.89 6.21
C GLY A 159 -24.58 17.81 5.14
N GLY A 160 -25.00 16.56 5.40
CA GLY A 160 -24.80 15.43 4.49
C GLY A 160 -23.36 14.88 4.47
N ILE A 161 -22.54 15.23 5.45
CA ILE A 161 -21.17 14.76 5.62
C ILE A 161 -21.10 13.89 6.86
N ASN A 162 -20.59 12.66 6.71
CA ASN A 162 -20.40 11.72 7.80
C ASN A 162 -19.01 11.90 8.43
N LYS A 163 -18.91 11.56 9.71
CA LYS A 163 -17.65 11.35 10.39
C LYS A 163 -16.95 10.13 9.78
N THR A 164 -15.61 10.12 9.78
CA THR A 164 -14.81 9.00 9.24
C THR A 164 -13.91 8.42 10.31
N THR A 165 -13.61 7.14 10.19
CA THR A 165 -12.76 6.38 11.13
C THR A 165 -11.29 6.35 10.70
N GLN A 166 -10.77 7.45 10.16
CA GLN A 166 -9.42 7.54 9.62
C GLN A 166 -8.38 7.99 10.67
N PRO A 167 -7.09 7.66 10.48
CA PRO A 167 -6.04 8.13 11.36
C PRO A 167 -5.69 9.60 11.12
N PHE A 168 -5.39 10.33 12.21
CA PHE A 168 -4.97 11.72 12.21
C PHE A 168 -3.55 11.86 12.75
N PHE A 169 -2.85 12.91 12.30
CA PHE A 169 -1.51 13.25 12.76
C PHE A 169 -1.32 14.76 12.79
N LYS A 170 -0.59 15.26 13.82
CA LYS A 170 -0.24 16.68 13.93
C LYS A 170 1.00 16.96 13.06
N TYR A 171 0.82 17.65 11.95
CA TYR A 171 1.90 18.08 11.05
C TYR A 171 2.39 19.49 11.36
N ALA A 172 1.50 20.37 11.81
CA ALA A 172 1.85 21.75 12.14
C ALA A 172 2.76 21.84 13.36
N ASP A 173 3.59 22.88 13.41
CA ASP A 173 4.38 23.23 14.59
C ASP A 173 3.49 23.37 15.83
N SER A 174 4.00 23.02 16.99
CA SER A 174 3.28 23.07 18.27
C SER A 174 2.80 24.49 18.64
N ALA A 175 3.47 25.53 18.14
CA ALA A 175 3.09 26.92 18.38
C ALA A 175 1.93 27.41 17.53
N ILE A 176 1.58 26.69 16.44
CA ILE A 176 0.47 27.06 15.56
C ILE A 176 -0.84 26.65 16.19
N THR A 177 -1.79 27.58 16.19
CA THR A 177 -3.16 27.38 16.69
C THR A 177 -4.19 27.59 15.58
N VAL A 178 -5.34 26.96 15.75
CA VAL A 178 -6.51 27.16 14.88
C VAL A 178 -7.68 27.72 15.71
N THR A 179 -8.43 28.65 15.15
CA THR A 179 -9.54 29.34 15.83
C THR A 179 -10.80 29.20 14.97
N PRO A 180 -11.79 28.41 15.40
CA PRO A 180 -13.07 28.30 14.71
C PRO A 180 -13.99 29.48 15.03
N ALA A 181 -14.74 29.96 14.05
CA ALA A 181 -15.70 31.06 14.24
C ALA A 181 -16.98 30.65 14.98
N ALA A 182 -17.26 29.35 15.09
CA ALA A 182 -18.40 28.78 15.83
C ALA A 182 -18.04 27.39 16.36
N THR A 183 -18.84 26.88 17.28
CA THR A 183 -18.64 25.53 17.86
C THR A 183 -19.36 24.42 17.11
N SER A 184 -20.29 24.74 16.20
CA SER A 184 -21.07 23.78 15.43
C SER A 184 -21.56 24.40 14.12
N GLY A 185 -21.97 23.57 13.15
CA GLY A 185 -22.60 23.97 11.91
C GLY A 185 -21.74 23.78 10.67
N THR A 186 -22.25 24.28 9.54
CA THR A 186 -21.63 24.20 8.22
C THR A 186 -21.19 25.59 7.74
N GLY A 187 -20.19 25.65 6.86
CA GLY A 187 -19.72 26.93 6.32
C GLY A 187 -18.99 27.81 7.34
N ILE A 188 -18.44 27.23 8.39
CA ILE A 188 -17.75 27.93 9.47
C ILE A 188 -16.33 28.27 9.03
N THR A 189 -15.89 29.49 9.28
CA THR A 189 -14.51 29.91 9.06
C THR A 189 -13.60 29.33 10.15
N LEU A 190 -12.50 28.70 9.72
CA LEU A 190 -11.39 28.29 10.58
C LEU A 190 -10.16 29.11 10.22
N THR A 191 -9.57 29.79 11.20
CA THR A 191 -8.38 30.64 11.00
C THR A 191 -7.19 30.03 11.74
N ALA A 192 -6.07 29.83 11.05
CA ALA A 192 -4.81 29.43 11.64
C ALA A 192 -3.94 30.65 11.98
N SER A 193 -3.11 30.56 13.02
CA SER A 193 -2.22 31.63 13.46
C SER A 193 -1.02 31.86 12.53
N ALA A 194 -0.73 30.91 11.64
CA ALA A 194 0.31 30.97 10.60
C ALA A 194 -0.10 30.15 9.37
N ASP A 195 0.68 30.26 8.28
CA ASP A 195 0.45 29.52 7.04
C ASP A 195 0.45 28.00 7.30
N THR A 196 -0.70 27.39 7.11
CA THR A 196 -0.96 25.98 7.44
C THR A 196 -1.66 25.26 6.30
N PHE A 197 -2.54 25.94 5.57
CA PHE A 197 -3.42 25.34 4.60
C PHE A 197 -2.94 25.57 3.15
N VAL A 198 -3.23 24.60 2.30
CA VAL A 198 -3.09 24.68 0.84
C VAL A 198 -4.42 24.30 0.17
N SER A 199 -4.59 24.64 -1.10
CA SER A 199 -5.85 24.37 -1.82
C SER A 199 -6.26 22.89 -1.82
N GLY A 200 -5.28 21.98 -1.77
CA GLY A 200 -5.51 20.54 -1.69
C GLY A 200 -6.16 20.05 -0.39
N HIS A 201 -6.22 20.90 0.65
CA HIS A 201 -6.94 20.56 1.89
C HIS A 201 -8.47 20.58 1.70
N ASN A 202 -8.97 21.17 0.63
CA ASN A 202 -10.41 21.11 0.37
C ASN A 202 -10.87 19.66 0.20
N GLY A 203 -11.87 19.24 0.98
CA GLY A 203 -12.36 17.88 1.05
C GLY A 203 -11.68 16.99 2.12
N THR A 204 -10.60 17.48 2.75
CA THR A 204 -9.91 16.71 3.81
C THR A 204 -10.55 16.93 5.19
N TYR A 205 -10.20 16.05 6.12
CA TYR A 205 -10.69 16.11 7.50
C TYR A 205 -9.58 16.58 8.44
N LEU A 206 -9.99 17.26 9.51
CA LEU A 206 -9.14 17.63 10.65
C LEU A 206 -9.80 17.16 11.94
N THR A 207 -8.99 17.09 12.99
CA THR A 207 -9.50 17.08 14.38
C THR A 207 -9.07 18.35 15.10
N ILE A 208 -9.93 18.90 15.91
CA ILE A 208 -9.69 20.06 16.79
C ILE A 208 -10.08 19.62 18.20
N ALA A 209 -9.12 19.57 19.12
CA ALA A 209 -9.31 19.01 20.47
C ALA A 209 -10.00 17.62 20.44
N GLY A 210 -9.56 16.75 19.51
CA GLY A 210 -10.13 15.42 19.31
C GLY A 210 -11.49 15.37 18.60
N LYS A 211 -12.11 16.53 18.25
CA LYS A 211 -13.39 16.61 17.55
C LYS A 211 -13.20 16.74 16.04
N GLN A 212 -13.93 15.96 15.27
CA GLN A 212 -13.74 15.88 13.83
C GLN A 212 -14.48 17.00 13.09
N VAL A 213 -13.79 17.61 12.13
CA VAL A 213 -14.31 18.61 11.20
C VAL A 213 -13.87 18.28 9.79
N LYS A 214 -14.62 18.72 8.78
CA LYS A 214 -14.24 18.57 7.37
C LYS A 214 -14.00 19.92 6.73
N ILE A 215 -12.89 20.10 6.02
CA ILE A 215 -12.63 21.29 5.22
C ILE A 215 -13.48 21.22 3.95
N THR A 216 -14.35 22.20 3.74
CA THR A 216 -15.27 22.29 2.60
C THR A 216 -14.92 23.43 1.65
N GLY A 217 -13.93 24.26 1.99
CA GLY A 217 -13.46 25.33 1.13
C GLY A 217 -12.09 25.85 1.56
N PHE A 218 -11.27 26.23 0.60
CA PHE A 218 -9.98 26.88 0.81
C PHE A 218 -10.07 28.36 0.48
N THR A 219 -9.65 29.22 1.38
CA THR A 219 -9.65 30.68 1.20
C THR A 219 -8.23 31.22 1.07
N SER A 220 -7.34 30.87 2.00
CA SER A 220 -5.94 31.28 2.02
C SER A 220 -5.09 30.31 2.81
N ALA A 221 -3.77 30.52 2.86
CA ALA A 221 -2.87 29.69 3.66
C ALA A 221 -3.18 29.69 5.17
N THR A 222 -3.90 30.71 5.65
CA THR A 222 -4.31 30.83 7.06
C THR A 222 -5.81 30.67 7.27
N GLN A 223 -6.63 30.51 6.23
CA GLN A 223 -8.07 30.47 6.37
C GLN A 223 -8.73 29.44 5.47
N VAL A 224 -9.60 28.63 6.06
CA VAL A 224 -10.42 27.63 5.37
C VAL A 224 -11.86 27.67 5.87
N THR A 225 -12.78 27.14 5.07
CA THR A 225 -14.17 26.93 5.46
C THR A 225 -14.34 25.46 5.90
N ILE A 226 -15.00 25.23 7.03
CA ILE A 226 -15.21 23.89 7.59
C ILE A 226 -16.67 23.59 7.84
N THR A 227 -17.00 22.30 7.88
CA THR A 227 -18.20 21.75 8.52
C THR A 227 -17.77 21.04 9.78
N ILE A 228 -18.35 21.42 10.91
CA ILE A 228 -18.07 20.83 12.23
C ILE A 228 -18.96 19.62 12.40
N LEU A 229 -18.37 18.43 12.43
CA LEU A 229 -19.11 17.16 12.56
C LEU A 229 -19.43 16.83 14.02
N GLU A 230 -18.52 17.14 14.91
CA GLU A 230 -18.70 16.97 16.37
C GLU A 230 -18.55 18.32 17.05
N THR A 231 -19.53 18.68 17.89
CA THR A 231 -19.55 20.00 18.58
C THR A 231 -18.24 20.27 19.33
N LEU A 232 -17.61 21.41 19.03
CA LEU A 232 -16.38 21.86 19.68
C LEU A 232 -16.71 22.45 21.07
N ALA A 233 -15.75 22.36 21.98
CA ALA A 233 -15.93 22.89 23.36
C ALA A 233 -15.96 24.42 23.39
N SER A 234 -15.20 25.10 22.53
CA SER A 234 -15.09 26.56 22.48
C SER A 234 -14.68 27.06 21.10
N THR A 235 -14.74 28.38 20.91
CA THR A 235 -14.20 29.10 19.75
C THR A 235 -12.83 29.72 20.04
N SER A 236 -12.19 29.34 21.13
CA SER A 236 -10.85 29.80 21.49
C SER A 236 -9.79 29.21 20.55
N ALA A 237 -8.62 29.86 20.48
CA ALA A 237 -7.48 29.34 19.76
C ALA A 237 -7.03 28.00 20.35
N GLU A 238 -6.96 26.97 19.53
CA GLU A 238 -6.64 25.60 19.92
C GLU A 238 -5.35 25.13 19.23
N ALA A 239 -4.41 24.66 20.03
CA ALA A 239 -3.15 24.12 19.53
C ALA A 239 -3.24 22.58 19.26
N ASP A 240 -4.20 21.89 19.89
CA ASP A 240 -4.45 20.48 19.64
C ASP A 240 -5.35 20.32 18.42
N PHE A 241 -4.73 20.37 17.25
CA PHE A 241 -5.39 19.98 16.00
C PHE A 241 -4.50 19.05 15.18
N ALA A 242 -5.12 18.15 14.43
CA ALA A 242 -4.43 17.18 13.61
C ALA A 242 -5.12 17.03 12.25
N GLU A 243 -4.33 16.77 11.23
CA GLU A 243 -4.77 16.52 9.86
C GLU A 243 -4.89 15.03 9.61
N GLN A 244 -5.73 14.63 8.65
CA GLN A 244 -5.76 13.23 8.24
C GLN A 244 -4.38 12.79 7.73
N LEU A 245 -3.92 11.62 8.21
CA LEU A 245 -2.60 11.08 7.89
C LEU A 245 -2.45 10.75 6.40
N ILE A 246 -3.50 10.23 5.79
CA ILE A 246 -3.54 9.74 4.41
C ILE A 246 -4.42 10.68 3.58
N SER A 247 -3.82 11.50 2.73
CA SER A 247 -4.53 12.48 1.90
C SER A 247 -3.73 12.87 0.67
N SER A 248 -4.37 13.57 -0.27
CA SER A 248 -3.68 14.16 -1.42
C SER A 248 -2.61 15.19 -1.02
N VAL A 249 -2.77 15.84 0.14
CA VAL A 249 -1.82 16.82 0.68
C VAL A 249 -0.64 16.12 1.34
N ARG A 250 -0.92 15.19 2.26
CA ARG A 250 0.09 14.52 3.10
C ARG A 250 0.65 13.23 2.48
N GLY A 251 0.08 12.82 1.35
CA GLY A 251 0.47 11.61 0.62
C GLY A 251 -0.21 10.36 1.14
N PHE A 252 0.26 9.24 0.64
CA PHE A 252 -0.33 7.93 0.85
C PHE A 252 0.72 6.97 1.41
N PRO A 253 0.33 5.81 1.97
CA PRO A 253 1.27 4.83 2.49
C PRO A 253 2.09 4.17 1.38
N GLN A 254 3.34 3.82 1.71
CA GLN A 254 4.21 3.05 0.82
C GLN A 254 4.13 1.55 1.08
N ALA A 255 3.74 1.14 2.28
CA ALA A 255 3.64 -0.26 2.67
C ALA A 255 2.22 -0.62 3.12
N VAL A 256 1.81 -1.84 2.79
CA VAL A 256 0.54 -2.44 3.18
C VAL A 256 0.76 -3.90 3.55
N SER A 257 0.11 -4.37 4.61
CA SER A 257 0.17 -5.78 5.05
C SER A 257 -1.10 -6.14 5.81
N PHE A 258 -1.37 -7.45 5.90
CA PHE A 258 -2.36 -8.01 6.82
C PHE A 258 -1.63 -8.79 7.91
N HIS A 259 -1.94 -8.47 9.17
CA HIS A 259 -1.41 -9.16 10.34
C HIS A 259 -2.42 -9.06 11.49
N ASP A 260 -2.57 -10.13 12.26
CA ASP A 260 -3.49 -10.21 13.40
C ASP A 260 -4.92 -9.73 13.08
N ASN A 261 -5.44 -10.18 11.93
CA ASN A 261 -6.77 -9.80 11.45
C ASN A 261 -6.99 -8.28 11.32
N ARG A 262 -5.93 -7.54 11.03
CA ARG A 262 -5.91 -6.09 10.82
C ARG A 262 -5.29 -5.75 9.46
N LEU A 263 -5.71 -4.65 8.87
CA LEU A 263 -5.05 -4.01 7.74
C LEU A 263 -4.06 -2.98 8.27
N TRP A 264 -2.80 -3.13 7.89
CA TRP A 264 -1.71 -2.25 8.29
C TRP A 264 -1.26 -1.39 7.14
N PHE A 265 -1.06 -0.10 7.40
CA PHE A 265 -0.40 0.84 6.50
C PHE A 265 0.80 1.46 7.19
N ALA A 266 1.88 1.69 6.42
CA ALA A 266 3.08 2.35 6.92
C ALA A 266 3.77 3.19 5.83
N GLY A 267 4.67 4.07 6.25
CA GLY A 267 5.49 4.84 5.33
C GLY A 267 4.70 5.89 4.54
N ALA A 268 3.80 6.62 5.20
CA ALA A 268 3.12 7.75 4.56
C ALA A 268 4.15 8.79 4.10
N ARG A 269 3.94 9.40 2.92
CA ARG A 269 4.92 10.30 2.28
C ARG A 269 5.47 11.37 3.22
N ASP A 270 4.60 12.11 3.91
CA ASP A 270 4.99 13.21 4.78
C ASP A 270 5.22 12.77 6.24
N LYS A 271 4.97 11.50 6.56
CA LYS A 271 5.24 10.87 7.85
C LYS A 271 5.72 9.41 7.67
N PRO A 272 6.94 9.22 7.20
CA PRO A 272 7.46 7.87 6.91
C PRO A 272 7.53 6.94 8.13
N SER A 273 7.65 7.52 9.34
CA SER A 273 7.70 6.77 10.59
C SER A 273 6.32 6.34 11.12
N ALA A 274 5.22 6.80 10.51
CA ALA A 274 3.89 6.42 10.96
C ALA A 274 3.55 4.99 10.54
N VAL A 275 3.00 4.23 11.49
CA VAL A 275 2.44 2.90 11.30
C VAL A 275 1.03 2.91 11.87
N VAL A 276 0.05 2.59 11.05
CA VAL A 276 -1.35 2.56 11.44
C VAL A 276 -1.97 1.22 11.13
N ALA A 277 -2.88 0.77 11.97
CA ALA A 277 -3.63 -0.46 11.75
C ALA A 277 -5.12 -0.25 12.00
N SER A 278 -5.92 -0.99 11.26
CA SER A 278 -7.36 -1.04 11.44
C SER A 278 -7.74 -1.73 12.75
N GLN A 279 -8.99 -1.63 13.13
CA GLN A 279 -9.59 -2.49 14.15
C GLN A 279 -9.52 -3.96 13.75
N ILE A 280 -9.54 -4.86 14.75
CA ILE A 280 -9.58 -6.31 14.51
C ILE A 280 -10.86 -6.67 13.74
N GLY A 281 -10.70 -7.26 12.54
CA GLY A 281 -11.81 -7.63 11.66
C GLY A 281 -12.49 -6.48 10.93
N GLY A 282 -12.19 -5.21 11.27
CA GLY A 282 -12.72 -4.00 10.64
C GLY A 282 -11.69 -3.33 9.74
N TYR A 283 -11.36 -3.90 8.59
CA TYR A 283 -10.25 -3.47 7.73
C TYR A 283 -10.34 -2.05 7.18
N PHE A 284 -11.48 -1.41 7.29
CA PHE A 284 -11.72 -0.03 6.85
C PHE A 284 -11.86 0.96 8.02
N ASN A 285 -11.90 0.44 9.25
CA ASN A 285 -12.05 1.21 10.48
C ASN A 285 -10.71 1.37 11.19
N PHE A 286 -10.20 2.59 11.27
CA PHE A 286 -8.94 2.95 11.91
C PHE A 286 -9.16 3.83 13.15
N ASP A 287 -10.38 3.85 13.69
CA ASP A 287 -10.66 4.59 14.92
C ASP A 287 -9.87 4.02 16.09
N LEU A 288 -9.21 4.91 16.82
CA LEU A 288 -8.43 4.57 18.00
C LEU A 288 -9.30 4.29 19.22
N GLY A 289 -10.60 4.67 19.17
CA GLY A 289 -11.56 4.47 20.23
C GLY A 289 -11.06 4.97 21.58
N THR A 290 -11.04 4.06 22.54
CA THR A 290 -10.60 4.31 23.94
C THR A 290 -9.22 3.70 24.24
N GLY A 291 -8.55 3.12 23.24
CA GLY A 291 -7.23 2.47 23.35
C GLY A 291 -7.30 1.00 23.78
N LEU A 292 -8.40 0.32 23.48
CA LEU A 292 -8.52 -1.11 23.72
C LEU A 292 -7.76 -1.93 22.68
N ALA A 293 -7.39 -3.17 23.03
CA ALA A 293 -6.59 -4.04 22.19
C ALA A 293 -7.22 -4.40 20.82
N ASN A 294 -8.54 -4.30 20.69
CA ASN A 294 -9.27 -4.56 19.44
C ASN A 294 -9.51 -3.32 18.58
N GLU A 295 -9.20 -2.12 19.09
CA GLU A 295 -9.37 -0.85 18.40
C GLU A 295 -8.20 -0.54 17.45
N GLY A 296 -8.28 0.55 16.68
CA GLY A 296 -7.26 0.98 15.75
C GLY A 296 -5.91 1.27 16.43
N ILE A 297 -4.83 1.21 15.65
CA ILE A 297 -3.48 1.52 16.13
C ILE A 297 -2.93 2.68 15.31
N ASN A 298 -2.33 3.67 15.99
CA ASN A 298 -1.60 4.75 15.36
C ASN A 298 -0.32 5.01 16.18
N VAL A 299 0.82 4.58 15.63
CA VAL A 299 2.12 4.73 16.28
C VAL A 299 3.13 5.35 15.33
N SER A 300 4.12 6.05 15.87
CA SER A 300 5.28 6.50 15.12
C SER A 300 6.51 5.77 15.63
N ILE A 301 7.24 5.15 14.72
CA ILE A 301 8.51 4.54 15.00
C ILE A 301 9.53 5.67 15.12
N THR A 302 10.07 5.89 16.33
CA THR A 302 11.14 6.85 16.58
C THR A 302 12.44 6.09 16.80
N GLY A 303 13.45 6.35 15.97
CA GLY A 303 14.82 5.85 16.13
C GLY A 303 15.78 7.01 16.35
N ASP A 304 16.96 6.75 16.94
CA ASP A 304 18.01 7.76 17.14
C ASP A 304 18.63 8.25 15.82
N THR A 305 18.40 7.52 14.73
CA THR A 305 18.84 7.91 13.38
C THR A 305 17.70 7.69 12.39
N VAL A 306 17.34 8.76 11.68
CA VAL A 306 16.53 8.66 10.47
C VAL A 306 17.45 8.11 9.39
N ASN A 307 17.31 6.83 9.04
CA ASN A 307 17.92 6.32 7.83
C ASN A 307 17.09 6.84 6.65
N GLU A 308 17.66 7.78 5.90
CA GLU A 308 17.17 8.26 4.63
C GLU A 308 17.19 7.16 3.56
#